data_fcdf01ef3c667af84ec205afb263987a
#
_entry.id   fcdf01ef3c667af84ec205afb263987a
#
_cell.length_a   1.000
_cell.length_b   1.000
_cell.length_c   1.000
_cell.angle_alpha   90.00
_cell.angle_beta   90.00
_cell.angle_gamma   90.00
#
_symmetry.space_group_name_H-M   'P 1'
#
loop_
_entity.id
_entity.type
_entity.pdbx_description
1 polymer ?
#
loop_
_entity_poly.entity_id
_entity_poly.type
_entity_poly.pdbx_seq_one_letter_code
_entity_poly.pdbx_strand_id
1 'polypeptide(L)'
;MSVNTAATLYFGYVLTEEQVKSLPDEDFAYLMEELEFLHNTDCYREDYSSFIFGVRLGRTNDGIISINPHVDYPTYVKIIWYYEKYFNIKNEAPKHLLAHCWS
;
A
#
# COMPACT_ATOMS: atom_id res chain seq x y z
N MET A 1 -5.72 -29.20 8.19
CA MET A 1 -5.65 -28.18 7.16
C MET A 1 -5.10 -26.90 7.76
N SER A 2 -3.93 -26.50 7.31
CA SER A 2 -3.31 -25.30 7.83
C SER A 2 -3.88 -24.07 7.11
N VAL A 3 -4.30 -23.08 7.87
CA VAL A 3 -4.69 -21.80 7.32
C VAL A 3 -3.42 -20.96 7.18
N ASN A 4 -3.04 -20.67 5.97
CA ASN A 4 -1.91 -19.79 5.74
C ASN A 4 -2.36 -18.35 5.89
N THR A 5 -1.75 -17.64 6.80
CA THR A 5 -1.98 -16.22 7.00
C THR A 5 -0.73 -15.45 6.62
N ALA A 6 -0.92 -14.33 5.97
CA ALA A 6 0.17 -13.42 5.64
C ALA A 6 -0.16 -12.04 6.16
N ALA A 7 0.81 -11.38 6.74
CA ALA A 7 0.68 -10.00 7.17
C ALA A 7 1.78 -9.16 6.54
N THR A 8 1.41 -8.02 5.98
CA THR A 8 2.35 -7.12 5.32
C THR A 8 2.23 -5.73 5.95
N LEU A 9 3.36 -5.16 6.34
CA LEU A 9 3.43 -3.82 6.89
C LEU A 9 3.75 -2.82 5.79
N TYR A 10 2.90 -1.82 5.67
CA TYR A 10 3.06 -0.71 4.73
C TYR A 10 3.15 0.61 5.48
N PHE A 11 3.69 1.61 4.81
CA PHE A 11 3.61 2.99 5.26
C PHE A 11 3.05 3.84 4.14
N GLY A 12 1.91 4.48 4.39
CA GLY A 12 1.24 5.28 3.36
C GLY A 12 -0.22 5.54 3.69
N TYR A 13 -1.06 5.38 2.66
CA TYR A 13 -2.48 5.72 2.71
C TYR A 13 -3.34 4.56 2.23
N VAL A 14 -4.47 4.37 2.89
CA VAL A 14 -5.50 3.45 2.38
C VAL A 14 -6.29 4.19 1.30
N LEU A 15 -6.40 3.59 0.12
CA LEU A 15 -7.15 4.17 -0.99
C LEU A 15 -8.58 3.64 -0.99
N THR A 16 -9.52 4.51 -1.37
CA THR A 16 -10.88 4.09 -1.65
C THR A 16 -10.96 3.50 -3.06
N GLU A 17 -12.00 2.73 -3.30
CA GLU A 17 -12.28 2.20 -4.63
C GLU A 17 -12.39 3.31 -5.68
N GLU A 18 -13.06 4.40 -5.30
CA GLU A 18 -13.21 5.56 -6.18
C GLU A 18 -11.87 6.19 -6.55
N GLN A 19 -10.96 6.31 -5.60
CA GLN A 19 -9.62 6.83 -5.87
C GLN A 19 -8.87 5.95 -6.86
N VAL A 20 -8.94 4.64 -6.70
CA VAL A 20 -8.26 3.71 -7.62
C VAL A 20 -8.87 3.76 -9.01
N LYS A 21 -10.21 3.77 -9.09
CA LYS A 21 -10.91 3.83 -10.38
C LYS A 21 -10.72 5.15 -11.12
N SER A 22 -10.42 6.22 -10.39
CA SER A 22 -10.19 7.53 -11.02
C SER A 22 -8.84 7.63 -11.71
N LEU A 23 -7.92 6.71 -11.45
CA LEU A 23 -6.60 6.72 -12.06
C LEU A 23 -6.69 6.27 -13.53
N PRO A 24 -6.12 7.05 -14.46
CA PRO A 24 -5.94 6.57 -15.83
C PRO A 24 -5.07 5.31 -15.86
N ASP A 25 -5.28 4.44 -16.84
CA ASP A 25 -4.55 3.17 -16.95
C ASP A 25 -3.02 3.38 -16.97
N GLU A 26 -2.57 4.42 -17.63
CA GLU A 26 -1.14 4.77 -17.70
C GLU A 26 -0.57 5.09 -16.31
N ASP A 27 -1.30 5.87 -15.54
CA ASP A 27 -0.89 6.27 -14.20
C ASP A 27 -0.93 5.08 -13.25
N PHE A 28 -1.95 4.24 -13.36
CA PHE A 28 -2.08 3.03 -12.57
C PHE A 28 -0.86 2.11 -12.79
N ALA A 29 -0.52 1.86 -14.05
CA ALA A 29 0.64 1.03 -14.39
C ALA A 29 1.95 1.65 -13.91
N TYR A 30 2.12 2.95 -14.07
CA TYR A 30 3.31 3.66 -13.62
C TYR A 30 3.50 3.57 -12.12
N LEU A 31 2.43 3.81 -11.36
CA LEU A 31 2.49 3.76 -9.90
C LEU A 31 2.71 2.35 -9.37
N MET A 32 2.19 1.35 -10.05
CA MET A 32 2.31 -0.04 -9.60
C MET A 32 3.64 -0.65 -10.02
N GLU A 33 4.06 -0.46 -11.25
CA GLU A 33 5.21 -1.16 -11.83
C GLU A 33 6.51 -0.37 -11.75
N GLU A 34 6.46 0.93 -11.99
CA GLU A 34 7.66 1.77 -12.04
C GLU A 34 8.02 2.34 -10.68
N LEU A 35 7.10 3.04 -10.03
CA LEU A 35 7.34 3.62 -8.70
C LEU A 35 7.17 2.62 -7.57
N GLU A 36 6.39 1.57 -7.79
CA GLU A 36 6.06 0.57 -6.77
C GLU A 36 5.41 1.19 -5.52
N PHE A 37 4.62 2.24 -5.72
CA PHE A 37 3.88 2.90 -4.64
C PHE A 37 2.44 2.45 -4.54
N LEU A 38 1.91 1.77 -5.54
CA LEU A 38 0.53 1.27 -5.53
C LEU A 38 0.55 -0.23 -5.28
N HIS A 39 -0.11 -0.66 -4.22
CA HIS A 39 -0.10 -2.05 -3.79
C HIS A 39 -1.52 -2.57 -3.63
N ASN A 40 -1.80 -3.70 -4.26
CA ASN A 40 -3.03 -4.44 -4.04
C ASN A 40 -2.83 -5.38 -2.86
N THR A 41 -3.56 -5.17 -1.79
CA THR A 41 -3.47 -6.00 -0.59
C THR A 41 -4.48 -7.14 -0.58
N ASP A 42 -5.33 -7.21 -1.60
CA ASP A 42 -6.34 -8.24 -1.70
C ASP A 42 -5.72 -9.57 -2.10
N CYS A 43 -5.90 -10.57 -1.30
CA CYS A 43 -5.31 -11.89 -1.52
C CYS A 43 -6.25 -12.84 -2.24
N TYR A 44 -7.54 -12.82 -1.94
CA TYR A 44 -8.50 -13.79 -2.49
C TYR A 44 -9.93 -13.26 -2.53
N ARG A 45 -10.14 -12.02 -2.21
CA ARG A 45 -11.47 -11.41 -2.31
C ARG A 45 -11.57 -10.60 -3.57
N GLU A 46 -12.68 -10.74 -4.24
CA GLU A 46 -13.00 -9.89 -5.38
C GLU A 46 -13.40 -8.47 -4.96
N ASP A 47 -13.21 -8.15 -3.69
CA ASP A 47 -13.48 -6.80 -3.19
C ASP A 47 -12.35 -5.86 -3.60
N TYR A 48 -12.71 -4.91 -4.40
CA TYR A 48 -11.81 -3.88 -4.94
C TYR A 48 -11.35 -2.86 -3.91
N SER A 49 -11.51 -3.15 -2.63
CA SER A 49 -11.37 -2.16 -1.58
C SER A 49 -10.00 -2.13 -0.91
N SER A 50 -9.02 -2.84 -1.46
CA SER A 50 -7.78 -3.09 -0.72
C SER A 50 -6.54 -2.62 -1.45
N PHE A 51 -6.50 -1.34 -1.79
CA PHE A 51 -5.28 -0.73 -2.32
C PHE A 51 -4.66 0.20 -1.29
N ILE A 52 -3.33 0.16 -1.22
CA ILE A 52 -2.53 1.04 -0.39
C ILE A 52 -1.59 1.82 -1.29
N PHE A 53 -1.46 3.11 -1.04
CA PHE A 53 -0.50 3.97 -1.70
C PHE A 53 0.63 4.28 -0.72
N GLY A 54 1.82 3.78 -1.00
CA GLY A 54 2.98 3.97 -0.14
C GLY A 54 4.04 2.92 -0.39
N VAL A 55 4.77 2.54 0.65
CA VAL A 55 5.87 1.58 0.55
C VAL A 55 5.60 0.37 1.42
N ARG A 56 6.07 -0.79 0.96
CA ARG A 56 6.02 -2.02 1.73
C ARG A 56 7.27 -2.10 2.59
N LEU A 57 7.09 -2.28 3.89
CA LEU A 57 8.20 -2.37 4.83
C LEU A 57 8.61 -3.82 5.15
N GLY A 58 7.67 -4.73 5.09
CA GLY A 58 7.98 -6.13 5.32
C GLY A 58 6.74 -7.00 5.29
N ARG A 59 6.96 -8.31 5.18
CA ARG A 59 5.89 -9.29 5.11
C ARG A 59 6.28 -10.55 5.86
N THR A 60 5.33 -11.14 6.58
CA THR A 60 5.49 -12.45 7.18
C THR A 60 4.38 -13.39 6.70
N ASN A 61 4.73 -14.62 6.41
CA ASN A 61 3.75 -15.66 6.07
C ASN A 61 3.44 -16.50 7.30
N ASP A 62 4.46 -17.07 7.90
CA ASP A 62 4.36 -17.88 9.11
C ASP A 62 5.55 -17.56 10.00
N GLY A 63 5.30 -17.49 11.30
CA GLY A 63 6.36 -17.29 12.26
C GLY A 63 6.63 -15.83 12.58
N ILE A 64 7.83 -15.55 13.03
CA ILE A 64 8.22 -14.24 13.54
C ILE A 64 9.29 -13.66 12.65
N ILE A 65 9.08 -12.43 12.20
CA ILE A 65 10.11 -11.66 11.51
C ILE A 65 10.30 -10.33 12.21
N SER A 66 11.49 -9.78 12.09
CA SER A 66 11.77 -8.44 12.56
C SER A 66 11.63 -7.45 11.42
N ILE A 67 10.76 -6.47 11.57
CA ILE A 67 10.53 -5.44 10.55
C ILE A 67 10.94 -4.09 11.13
N ASN A 68 11.81 -3.38 10.42
CA ASN A 68 12.13 -2.01 10.76
C ASN A 68 11.02 -1.09 10.24
N PRO A 69 10.23 -0.45 11.10
CA PRO A 69 9.14 0.43 10.66
C PRO A 69 9.61 1.80 10.20
N HIS A 70 10.90 2.08 10.29
CA HIS A 70 11.45 3.39 9.94
C HIS A 70 11.35 3.65 8.44
N VAL A 71 10.89 4.86 8.09
CA VAL A 71 10.86 5.35 6.72
C VAL A 71 11.76 6.58 6.68
N ASP A 72 12.73 6.59 5.77
CA ASP A 72 13.63 7.71 5.66
C ASP A 72 12.91 8.97 5.14
N TYR A 73 13.47 10.13 5.41
CA TYR A 73 12.84 11.40 5.06
C TYR A 73 12.60 11.56 3.56
N PRO A 74 13.53 11.23 2.67
CA PRO A 74 13.27 11.32 1.23
C PRO A 74 12.09 10.46 0.77
N THR A 75 11.96 9.25 1.28
CA THR A 75 10.84 8.36 0.95
C THR A 75 9.54 8.92 1.49
N TYR A 76 9.54 9.41 2.72
CA TYR A 76 8.38 10.05 3.34
C TYR A 76 7.86 11.22 2.49
N VAL A 77 8.75 12.08 2.04
CA VAL A 77 8.39 13.23 1.21
C VAL A 77 7.84 12.79 -0.14
N LYS A 78 8.45 11.77 -0.76
CA LYS A 78 7.96 11.24 -2.04
C LYS A 78 6.54 10.68 -1.95
N ILE A 79 6.27 9.93 -0.89
CA ILE A 79 4.92 9.34 -0.69
C ILE A 79 3.88 10.45 -0.63
N ILE A 80 4.13 11.49 0.17
CA ILE A 80 3.20 12.62 0.31
C ILE A 80 3.05 13.36 -1.01
N TRP A 81 4.15 13.65 -1.68
CA TRP A 81 4.15 14.41 -2.92
C TRP A 81 3.34 13.72 -4.02
N TYR A 82 3.58 12.43 -4.22
CA TYR A 82 2.85 11.66 -5.23
C TYR A 82 1.39 11.45 -4.86
N TYR A 83 1.09 11.25 -3.59
CA TYR A 83 -0.29 11.12 -3.13
C TYR A 83 -1.09 12.39 -3.43
N GLU A 84 -0.54 13.54 -3.10
CA GLU A 84 -1.19 14.83 -3.40
C GLU A 84 -1.34 15.05 -4.90
N LYS A 85 -0.31 14.68 -5.67
CA LYS A 85 -0.32 14.85 -7.12
C LYS A 85 -1.40 14.03 -7.81
N TYR A 86 -1.53 12.76 -7.46
CA TYR A 86 -2.43 11.84 -8.16
C TYR A 86 -3.85 11.84 -7.61
N PHE A 87 -4.03 12.11 -6.34
CA PHE A 87 -5.34 12.04 -5.70
C PHE A 87 -5.89 13.40 -5.28
N ASN A 88 -5.11 14.46 -5.44
CA ASN A 88 -5.50 15.84 -5.15
C ASN A 88 -6.00 16.04 -3.71
N ILE A 89 -5.42 15.31 -2.78
CA ILE A 89 -5.74 15.40 -1.35
C ILE A 89 -4.53 15.99 -0.64
N LYS A 90 -4.75 17.07 0.11
CA LYS A 90 -3.70 17.76 0.85
C LYS A 90 -3.91 17.64 2.34
N ASN A 91 -2.82 17.78 3.09
CA ASN A 91 -2.83 17.81 4.55
C ASN A 91 -3.24 16.48 5.22
N GLU A 92 -3.09 15.39 4.51
CA GLU A 92 -3.28 14.07 5.09
C GLU A 92 -1.92 13.42 5.33
N ALA A 93 -1.68 12.94 6.55
CA ALA A 93 -0.41 12.30 6.90
C ALA A 93 -0.47 10.79 6.62
N PRO A 94 0.61 10.22 6.06
CA PRO A 94 0.69 8.77 5.92
C PRO A 94 0.80 8.07 7.27
N LYS A 95 0.40 6.82 7.31
CA LYS A 95 0.39 6.01 8.53
C LYS A 95 1.00 4.65 8.29
N HIS A 96 1.42 3.98 9.36
CA HIS A 96 1.75 2.57 9.31
C HIS A 96 0.45 1.76 9.19
N LEU A 97 0.42 0.85 8.22
CA LEU A 97 -0.76 0.07 7.89
C LEU A 97 -0.38 -1.41 7.86
N LEU A 98 -1.16 -2.23 8.54
CA LEU A 98 -0.96 -3.67 8.53
C LEU A 98 -2.07 -4.33 7.71
N ALA A 99 -1.69 -4.96 6.61
CA ALA A 99 -2.60 -5.70 5.76
C ALA A 99 -2.49 -7.18 6.09
N HIS A 100 -3.60 -7.79 6.44
CA HIS A 100 -3.66 -9.19 6.84
C HIS A 100 -4.44 -10.00 5.81
N CYS A 101 -3.86 -11.10 5.40
CA CYS A 101 -4.35 -11.93 4.31
C CYS A 101 -4.59 -13.35 4.80
N TRP A 102 -5.71 -13.91 4.40
CA TRP A 102 -6.10 -15.29 4.73
C TRP A 102 -6.09 -16.13 3.45
N SER A 103 -5.59 -17.30 3.54
CA SER A 103 -5.66 -18.24 2.43
C SER A 103 -6.00 -19.65 2.91
#